data_aa417c034660ca27c1d0a60ccd86df21
#
_entry.id   aa417c034660ca27c1d0a60ccd86df21
#
_cell.length_a   1.000
_cell.length_b   1.000
_cell.length_c   1.000
_cell.angle_alpha   90.00
_cell.angle_beta   90.00
_cell.angle_gamma   90.00
#
_symmetry.space_group_name_H-M   'P 1'
#
loop_
_entity.id
_entity.type
_entity.pdbx_description
1 polymer ?
#
loop_
_entity_poly.entity_id
_entity_poly.type
_entity_poly.pdbx_seq_one_letter_code
_entity_poly.pdbx_strand_id
1 'polypeptide(L)'
;MVTLVNRAKMSTSTTGTGTITLGSAETGYQTFADAGVADGNVVRYVIEDGNDWEIGSGTYTSSGTTLSRTVDESSNADAALNLTGSAVVFITAAAEDIPSLELYAENPSSPTAPSATGTNAVAIGDQSVSAGTRSIALGDSYVSGTDSFAAVIADNTSNYGATGTNSVAIGYLSKATNNYSFSLGFGPTAS
;
A
#
# COMPACT_ATOMS: atom_id res chain seq x y z
N MET A 1 -7.16 6.63 8.60
CA MET A 1 -6.00 5.76 8.93
C MET A 1 -6.34 5.00 10.18
N VAL A 2 -6.20 3.67 10.17
CA VAL A 2 -6.43 2.86 11.37
C VAL A 2 -5.24 2.97 12.34
N THR A 3 -5.53 2.85 13.65
CA THR A 3 -4.52 2.81 14.69
C THR A 3 -4.08 1.37 14.91
N LEU A 4 -2.80 1.12 14.81
CA LEU A 4 -2.19 -0.18 15.11
C LEU A 4 -1.36 -0.07 16.39
N VAL A 5 -1.49 -1.05 17.28
CA VAL A 5 -0.73 -1.15 18.52
C VAL A 5 -0.20 -2.56 18.72
N ASN A 6 0.81 -2.71 19.56
CA ASN A 6 1.45 -3.99 19.77
C ASN A 6 0.82 -4.74 20.96
N ARG A 7 0.61 -6.07 20.78
CA ARG A 7 0.20 -6.99 21.85
C ARG A 7 -1.11 -6.62 22.57
N ALA A 8 -2.04 -5.98 21.88
CA ALA A 8 -3.39 -5.74 22.38
C ALA A 8 -4.28 -6.95 22.02
N LYS A 9 -4.70 -7.74 23.02
CA LYS A 9 -5.64 -8.85 22.88
C LYS A 9 -6.49 -8.97 24.13
N MET A 10 -7.79 -8.95 23.95
CA MET A 10 -8.77 -8.94 25.05
C MET A 10 -9.84 -10.01 24.81
N SER A 11 -10.35 -10.59 25.90
CA SER A 11 -11.54 -11.45 25.85
C SER A 11 -12.80 -10.63 25.61
N THR A 12 -13.89 -11.28 25.21
CA THR A 12 -15.22 -10.70 25.23
C THR A 12 -16.27 -11.75 25.58
N SER A 13 -17.26 -11.35 26.37
CA SER A 13 -18.47 -12.12 26.64
C SER A 13 -19.68 -11.66 25.81
N THR A 14 -19.46 -10.74 24.86
CA THR A 14 -20.51 -10.27 23.97
C THR A 14 -21.01 -11.40 23.09
N THR A 15 -22.33 -11.47 22.90
CA THR A 15 -23.01 -12.37 21.97
C THR A 15 -23.68 -11.57 20.86
N GLY A 16 -23.92 -12.21 19.72
CA GLY A 16 -24.59 -11.59 18.59
C GLY A 16 -23.64 -10.83 17.64
N THR A 17 -24.21 -9.99 16.78
CA THR A 17 -23.51 -9.34 15.67
C THR A 17 -23.18 -7.87 15.93
N GLY A 18 -23.51 -7.35 17.11
CA GLY A 18 -23.41 -5.94 17.45
C GLY A 18 -22.02 -5.49 17.94
N THR A 19 -22.02 -4.28 18.52
CA THR A 19 -20.84 -3.71 19.21
C THR A 19 -20.35 -4.63 20.30
N ILE A 20 -19.02 -4.78 20.39
CA ILE A 20 -18.36 -5.64 21.38
C ILE A 20 -18.09 -4.85 22.65
N THR A 21 -18.36 -5.45 23.82
CA THR A 21 -17.79 -5.02 25.10
C THR A 21 -16.53 -5.84 25.34
N LEU A 22 -15.39 -5.17 25.38
CA LEU A 22 -14.08 -5.80 25.63
C LEU A 22 -13.94 -6.11 27.13
N GLY A 23 -13.48 -7.30 27.45
CA GLY A 23 -13.27 -7.79 28.80
C GLY A 23 -11.86 -7.52 29.34
N SER A 24 -11.19 -8.54 29.84
CA SER A 24 -9.81 -8.46 30.31
C SER A 24 -8.81 -8.75 29.21
N ALA A 25 -7.57 -8.28 29.40
CA ALA A 25 -6.46 -8.68 28.55
C ALA A 25 -6.18 -10.18 28.68
N GLU A 26 -5.87 -10.82 27.57
CA GLU A 26 -5.43 -12.22 27.56
C GLU A 26 -4.04 -12.34 28.21
N THR A 27 -3.70 -13.53 28.71
CA THR A 27 -2.42 -13.76 29.38
C THR A 27 -1.23 -13.40 28.49
N GLY A 28 -0.41 -12.48 28.96
CA GLY A 28 0.77 -11.98 28.23
C GLY A 28 0.46 -10.90 27.18
N TYR A 29 -0.78 -10.41 27.15
CA TYR A 29 -1.20 -9.30 26.30
C TYR A 29 -1.60 -8.08 27.14
N GLN A 30 -1.90 -6.98 26.47
CA GLN A 30 -2.34 -5.71 27.07
C GLN A 30 -3.82 -5.48 26.73
N THR A 31 -4.48 -4.64 27.53
CA THR A 31 -5.75 -4.05 27.10
C THR A 31 -5.51 -3.09 25.92
N PHE A 32 -6.55 -2.74 25.20
CA PHE A 32 -6.44 -1.74 24.11
C PHE A 32 -5.94 -0.40 24.67
N ALA A 33 -6.45 0.02 25.83
CA ALA A 33 -6.02 1.27 26.48
C ALA A 33 -4.55 1.23 26.92
N ASP A 34 -4.09 0.15 27.56
CA ASP A 34 -2.69 0.01 27.99
C ASP A 34 -1.72 -0.07 26.82
N ALA A 35 -2.18 -0.60 25.68
CA ALA A 35 -1.42 -0.63 24.45
C ALA A 35 -1.35 0.74 23.73
N GLY A 36 -2.11 1.73 24.20
CA GLY A 36 -2.09 3.10 23.67
C GLY A 36 -3.26 3.47 22.75
N VAL A 37 -4.31 2.67 22.68
CA VAL A 37 -5.54 3.03 21.94
C VAL A 37 -6.31 4.07 22.72
N ALA A 38 -6.45 5.27 22.14
CA ALA A 38 -7.22 6.36 22.74
C ALA A 38 -8.71 6.28 22.38
N ASP A 39 -9.54 6.97 23.18
CA ASP A 39 -10.97 7.13 22.89
C ASP A 39 -11.21 7.68 21.49
N GLY A 40 -12.13 7.09 20.75
CA GLY A 40 -12.45 7.48 19.37
C GLY A 40 -11.47 6.97 18.31
N ASN A 41 -10.38 6.28 18.68
CA ASN A 41 -9.49 5.71 17.69
C ASN A 41 -10.21 4.60 16.89
N VAL A 42 -10.02 4.62 15.58
CA VAL A 42 -10.38 3.51 14.71
C VAL A 42 -9.21 2.54 14.67
N VAL A 43 -9.45 1.28 15.01
CA VAL A 43 -8.44 0.22 15.03
C VAL A 43 -8.76 -0.85 13.99
N ARG A 44 -7.74 -1.54 13.50
CA ARG A 44 -7.88 -2.80 12.77
C ARG A 44 -8.01 -3.92 13.79
N TYR A 45 -9.10 -4.67 13.76
CA TYR A 45 -9.31 -5.77 14.68
C TYR A 45 -9.39 -7.11 13.96
N VAL A 46 -9.06 -8.15 14.70
CA VAL A 46 -9.42 -9.53 14.40
C VAL A 46 -10.20 -10.10 15.58
N ILE A 47 -11.27 -10.81 15.31
CA ILE A 47 -12.04 -11.60 16.26
C ILE A 47 -11.83 -13.07 15.95
N GLU A 48 -11.60 -13.88 16.99
CA GLU A 48 -11.59 -15.33 16.93
C GLU A 48 -12.64 -15.87 17.90
N ASP A 49 -13.58 -16.68 17.42
CA ASP A 49 -14.62 -17.35 18.21
C ASP A 49 -14.67 -18.84 17.85
N GLY A 50 -13.87 -19.64 18.53
CA GLY A 50 -13.67 -21.04 18.20
C GLY A 50 -12.93 -21.22 16.87
N ASN A 51 -13.60 -21.75 15.86
CA ASN A 51 -13.05 -21.88 14.50
C ASN A 51 -13.44 -20.74 13.57
N ASP A 52 -14.32 -19.86 14.02
CA ASP A 52 -14.78 -18.72 13.23
C ASP A 52 -13.92 -17.49 13.49
N TRP A 53 -13.78 -16.68 12.45
CA TRP A 53 -12.96 -15.48 12.51
C TRP A 53 -13.61 -14.32 11.74
N GLU A 54 -13.29 -13.11 12.16
CA GLU A 54 -13.72 -11.88 11.52
C GLU A 54 -12.57 -10.86 11.56
N ILE A 55 -12.33 -10.19 10.44
CA ILE A 55 -11.39 -9.08 10.31
C ILE A 55 -12.18 -7.84 9.94
N GLY A 56 -11.84 -6.71 10.55
CA GLY A 56 -12.53 -5.47 10.24
C GLY A 56 -11.90 -4.25 10.89
N SER A 57 -12.60 -3.14 10.79
CA SER A 57 -12.24 -1.90 11.47
C SER A 57 -13.34 -1.50 12.47
N GLY A 58 -12.94 -0.88 13.58
CA GLY A 58 -13.89 -0.48 14.61
C GLY A 58 -13.41 0.71 15.41
N THR A 59 -14.35 1.52 15.88
CA THR A 59 -14.08 2.64 16.80
C THR A 59 -14.07 2.14 18.23
N TYR A 60 -12.96 2.38 18.93
CA TYR A 60 -12.83 2.12 20.35
C TYR A 60 -13.45 3.26 21.15
N THR A 61 -14.30 2.92 22.12
CA THR A 61 -14.90 3.88 23.07
C THR A 61 -14.47 3.51 24.49
N SER A 62 -13.65 4.36 25.12
CA SER A 62 -13.05 4.08 26.41
C SER A 62 -14.06 4.06 27.57
N SER A 63 -15.09 4.91 27.52
CA SER A 63 -16.09 5.04 28.61
C SER A 63 -16.93 3.78 28.84
N GLY A 64 -17.02 2.88 27.89
CA GLY A 64 -17.72 1.58 28.01
C GLY A 64 -16.82 0.41 27.67
N THR A 65 -15.54 0.66 27.38
CA THR A 65 -14.60 -0.34 26.87
C THR A 65 -15.21 -1.11 25.71
N THR A 66 -15.76 -0.37 24.73
CA THR A 66 -16.49 -0.97 23.61
C THR A 66 -15.77 -0.76 22.28
N LEU A 67 -16.03 -1.66 21.34
CA LEU A 67 -15.52 -1.62 19.98
C LEU A 67 -16.68 -1.80 19.01
N SER A 68 -16.89 -0.83 18.11
CA SER A 68 -17.82 -1.00 17.00
C SER A 68 -17.26 -2.00 15.98
N ARG A 69 -18.12 -2.53 15.10
CA ARG A 69 -17.71 -3.51 14.09
C ARG A 69 -18.11 -3.03 12.70
N THR A 70 -17.11 -2.90 11.83
CA THR A 70 -17.27 -2.79 10.37
C THR A 70 -16.45 -3.91 9.78
N VAL A 71 -17.13 -4.94 9.28
CA VAL A 71 -16.50 -6.19 8.80
C VAL A 71 -15.93 -5.95 7.40
N ASP A 72 -14.70 -6.38 7.20
CA ASP A 72 -14.05 -6.42 5.88
C ASP A 72 -14.08 -7.85 5.34
N GLU A 73 -13.70 -8.85 6.18
CA GLU A 73 -13.72 -10.27 5.83
C GLU A 73 -14.17 -11.11 7.03
N SER A 74 -14.82 -12.25 6.79
CA SER A 74 -15.15 -13.21 7.83
C SER A 74 -15.36 -14.63 7.30
N SER A 75 -15.25 -15.63 8.19
CA SER A 75 -15.64 -17.02 7.90
C SER A 75 -17.14 -17.17 7.64
N ASN A 76 -17.95 -16.15 7.92
CA ASN A 76 -19.39 -16.11 7.71
C ASN A 76 -19.77 -15.37 6.41
N ALA A 77 -19.10 -15.68 5.29
CA ALA A 77 -19.33 -15.05 4.00
C ALA A 77 -19.27 -13.50 4.06
N ASP A 78 -18.26 -12.98 4.73
CA ASP A 78 -17.98 -11.54 4.94
C ASP A 78 -19.09 -10.80 5.72
N ALA A 79 -20.01 -11.51 6.35
CA ALA A 79 -20.97 -10.96 7.29
C ALA A 79 -20.44 -11.01 8.73
N ALA A 80 -20.96 -10.14 9.60
CA ALA A 80 -20.60 -10.13 11.00
C ALA A 80 -20.86 -11.49 11.65
N LEU A 81 -19.90 -11.98 12.43
CA LEU A 81 -20.06 -13.20 13.22
C LEU A 81 -21.14 -13.03 14.29
N ASN A 82 -21.95 -14.06 14.47
CA ASN A 82 -22.85 -14.18 15.60
C ASN A 82 -22.07 -14.73 16.80
N LEU A 83 -21.42 -13.86 17.56
CA LEU A 83 -20.52 -14.23 18.65
C LEU A 83 -21.21 -15.09 19.71
N THR A 84 -20.46 -16.05 20.25
CA THR A 84 -20.96 -17.02 21.25
C THR A 84 -20.78 -16.57 22.69
N GLY A 85 -19.99 -15.52 22.95
CA GLY A 85 -19.64 -15.02 24.28
C GLY A 85 -18.32 -15.56 24.83
N SER A 86 -17.54 -16.25 24.00
CA SER A 86 -16.21 -16.77 24.35
C SER A 86 -15.12 -16.34 23.37
N ALA A 87 -15.37 -15.28 22.62
CA ALA A 87 -14.46 -14.77 21.61
C ALA A 87 -13.29 -13.99 22.23
N VAL A 88 -12.22 -13.87 21.44
CA VAL A 88 -11.12 -12.95 21.71
C VAL A 88 -11.02 -11.94 20.59
N VAL A 89 -10.57 -10.72 20.93
CA VAL A 89 -10.43 -9.59 20.01
C VAL A 89 -9.02 -9.05 20.14
N PHE A 90 -8.31 -8.88 19.02
CA PHE A 90 -6.97 -8.33 19.02
C PHE A 90 -6.73 -7.38 17.87
N ILE A 91 -5.71 -6.53 18.02
CA ILE A 91 -5.30 -5.57 17.00
C ILE A 91 -4.09 -6.13 16.25
N THR A 92 -4.18 -6.14 14.93
CA THR A 92 -3.09 -6.48 14.02
C THR A 92 -3.28 -5.76 12.70
N ALA A 93 -2.23 -5.68 11.87
CA ALA A 93 -2.37 -5.21 10.50
C ALA A 93 -3.10 -6.29 9.67
N ALA A 94 -4.02 -5.85 8.83
CA ALA A 94 -4.56 -6.66 7.74
C ALA A 94 -3.71 -6.47 6.46
N ALA A 95 -3.92 -7.27 5.45
CA ALA A 95 -3.19 -7.17 4.17
C ALA A 95 -3.35 -5.77 3.53
N GLU A 96 -4.53 -5.18 3.66
CA GLU A 96 -4.89 -3.86 3.14
C GLU A 96 -4.21 -2.70 3.89
N ASP A 97 -3.75 -2.93 5.12
CA ASP A 97 -3.04 -1.93 5.92
C ASP A 97 -1.56 -1.84 5.57
N ILE A 98 -1.05 -2.85 4.86
CA ILE A 98 0.32 -2.87 4.37
C ILE A 98 0.32 -2.18 3.01
N PRO A 99 0.79 -0.92 2.91
CA PRO A 99 0.86 -0.29 1.61
C PRO A 99 1.71 -1.17 0.69
N SER A 100 1.23 -1.38 -0.53
CA SER A 100 2.10 -1.91 -1.59
C SER A 100 3.40 -1.12 -1.50
N LEU A 101 4.55 -1.80 -1.48
CA LEU A 101 5.85 -1.18 -1.28
C LEU A 101 6.11 -0.14 -2.39
N GLU A 102 5.57 1.04 -2.22
CA GLU A 102 5.90 2.19 -3.06
C GLU A 102 7.25 2.70 -2.59
N LEU A 103 8.29 2.43 -3.38
CA LEU A 103 9.67 2.83 -3.07
C LEU A 103 9.90 4.34 -3.16
N TYR A 104 8.86 5.12 -3.44
CA TYR A 104 8.92 6.57 -3.63
C TYR A 104 7.60 7.21 -3.19
N ALA A 105 7.64 8.48 -2.81
CA ALA A 105 6.46 9.28 -2.53
C ALA A 105 6.03 10.04 -3.79
N GLU A 106 4.80 9.85 -4.21
CA GLU A 106 4.18 10.53 -5.34
C GLU A 106 2.73 10.90 -4.98
N ASN A 107 2.23 12.00 -5.51
CA ASN A 107 0.88 12.46 -5.22
C ASN A 107 0.13 12.93 -6.48
N PRO A 108 -0.01 12.08 -7.51
CA PRO A 108 -0.83 12.40 -8.67
C PRO A 108 -2.32 12.35 -8.35
N SER A 109 -3.13 13.13 -9.05
CA SER A 109 -4.58 13.14 -8.88
C SER A 109 -5.28 11.86 -9.39
N SER A 110 -4.63 11.13 -10.29
CA SER A 110 -5.12 9.88 -10.89
C SER A 110 -3.90 9.02 -11.25
N PRO A 111 -3.31 8.31 -10.27
CA PRO A 111 -2.06 7.60 -10.48
C PRO A 111 -2.22 6.44 -11.47
N THR A 112 -1.26 6.34 -12.39
CA THR A 112 -1.08 5.16 -13.24
C THR A 112 0.21 4.47 -12.82
N ALA A 113 0.14 3.19 -12.47
CA ALA A 113 1.29 2.46 -11.97
C ALA A 113 2.46 2.48 -12.98
N PRO A 114 3.71 2.66 -12.51
CA PRO A 114 4.88 2.53 -13.38
C PRO A 114 5.00 1.11 -13.94
N SER A 115 5.58 0.97 -15.13
CA SER A 115 5.74 -0.30 -15.84
C SER A 115 7.21 -0.59 -16.11
N ALA A 116 7.79 -1.58 -15.43
CA ALA A 116 9.14 -2.08 -15.70
C ALA A 116 9.05 -3.49 -16.28
N THR A 117 9.10 -3.60 -17.61
CA THR A 117 8.97 -4.89 -18.34
C THR A 117 10.31 -5.44 -18.83
N GLY A 118 11.35 -4.64 -18.89
CA GLY A 118 12.71 -5.09 -19.22
C GLY A 118 13.35 -5.92 -18.12
N THR A 119 14.24 -6.84 -18.45
CA THR A 119 15.00 -7.60 -17.45
C THR A 119 15.88 -6.65 -16.61
N ASN A 120 15.74 -6.67 -15.28
CA ASN A 120 16.43 -5.77 -14.35
C ASN A 120 16.16 -4.28 -14.64
N ALA A 121 14.98 -3.94 -15.19
CA ALA A 121 14.57 -2.57 -15.42
C ALA A 121 14.00 -1.94 -14.15
N VAL A 122 14.06 -0.61 -14.07
CA VAL A 122 13.50 0.18 -12.98
C VAL A 122 12.61 1.27 -13.58
N ALA A 123 11.38 1.39 -13.10
CA ALA A 123 10.46 2.47 -13.43
C ALA A 123 9.95 3.10 -12.13
N ILE A 124 10.14 4.40 -11.97
CA ILE A 124 9.74 5.16 -10.78
C ILE A 124 8.99 6.41 -11.22
N GLY A 125 7.82 6.62 -10.67
CA GLY A 125 6.97 7.76 -10.96
C GLY A 125 5.73 7.40 -11.77
N ASP A 126 4.71 8.28 -11.67
CA ASP A 126 3.46 8.10 -12.39
C ASP A 126 3.70 7.90 -13.88
N GLN A 127 3.07 6.87 -14.45
CA GLN A 127 3.12 6.53 -15.88
C GLN A 127 4.50 6.19 -16.45
N SER A 128 5.56 6.08 -15.64
CA SER A 128 6.89 5.78 -16.19
C SER A 128 6.96 4.39 -16.81
N VAL A 129 7.66 4.26 -17.95
CA VAL A 129 7.79 3.00 -18.70
C VAL A 129 9.26 2.67 -18.96
N SER A 130 9.73 1.53 -18.42
CA SER A 130 11.08 1.01 -18.62
C SER A 130 11.02 -0.37 -19.26
N ALA A 131 11.10 -0.42 -20.59
CA ALA A 131 10.96 -1.65 -21.39
C ALA A 131 12.31 -2.26 -21.80
N GLY A 132 13.39 -1.51 -21.73
CA GLY A 132 14.75 -1.99 -22.07
C GLY A 132 15.36 -2.86 -20.97
N THR A 133 16.25 -3.77 -21.32
CA THR A 133 17.03 -4.54 -20.34
C THR A 133 17.97 -3.61 -19.56
N ARG A 134 17.99 -3.69 -18.22
CA ARG A 134 18.80 -2.85 -17.33
C ARG A 134 18.61 -1.35 -17.55
N SER A 135 17.39 -0.94 -17.90
CA SER A 135 17.06 0.46 -18.15
C SER A 135 16.39 1.10 -16.93
N ILE A 136 16.44 2.42 -16.87
CA ILE A 136 15.84 3.21 -15.77
C ILE A 136 14.99 4.34 -16.36
N ALA A 137 13.72 4.40 -15.96
CA ALA A 137 12.80 5.50 -16.27
C ALA A 137 12.36 6.19 -14.97
N LEU A 138 12.50 7.53 -14.91
CA LEU A 138 12.09 8.33 -13.78
C LEU A 138 11.07 9.40 -14.18
N GLY A 139 9.96 9.47 -13.42
CA GLY A 139 8.84 10.35 -13.73
C GLY A 139 8.11 9.89 -15.00
N ASP A 140 7.23 10.71 -15.55
CA ASP A 140 6.55 10.42 -16.81
C ASP A 140 7.57 10.35 -17.97
N SER A 141 8.15 9.16 -18.16
CA SER A 141 9.28 8.91 -19.08
C SER A 141 9.21 7.52 -19.71
N TYR A 142 9.74 7.38 -20.92
CA TYR A 142 9.82 6.12 -21.66
C TYR A 142 11.28 5.72 -21.94
N VAL A 143 11.63 4.45 -21.67
CA VAL A 143 12.94 3.88 -22.01
C VAL A 143 12.76 2.50 -22.63
N SER A 144 13.21 2.30 -23.87
CA SER A 144 13.28 0.99 -24.52
C SER A 144 14.69 0.53 -24.85
N GLY A 145 15.66 1.42 -24.78
CA GLY A 145 17.07 1.07 -25.01
C GLY A 145 17.63 0.19 -23.88
N THR A 146 18.48 -0.77 -24.24
CA THR A 146 19.25 -1.54 -23.26
C THR A 146 20.31 -0.64 -22.60
N ASP A 147 20.52 -0.80 -21.27
CA ASP A 147 21.48 -0.01 -20.50
C ASP A 147 21.26 1.51 -20.62
N SER A 148 20.00 1.95 -20.62
CA SER A 148 19.62 3.30 -20.93
C SER A 148 18.85 3.98 -19.81
N PHE A 149 18.85 5.33 -19.79
CA PHE A 149 18.26 6.13 -18.76
C PHE A 149 17.43 7.28 -19.34
N ALA A 150 16.22 7.49 -18.81
CA ALA A 150 15.44 8.69 -19.07
C ALA A 150 14.86 9.28 -17.79
N ALA A 151 14.79 10.62 -17.73
CA ALA A 151 14.19 11.33 -16.63
C ALA A 151 13.51 12.62 -17.06
N VAL A 152 12.36 12.95 -16.42
CA VAL A 152 11.62 14.21 -16.60
C VAL A 152 11.25 14.50 -18.05
N ILE A 153 10.87 13.49 -18.79
CA ILE A 153 10.53 13.61 -20.22
C ILE A 153 9.15 14.24 -20.41
N ALA A 154 8.21 14.01 -19.47
CA ALA A 154 6.79 14.37 -19.54
C ALA A 154 6.06 13.75 -20.76
N ASP A 155 6.50 12.58 -21.18
CA ASP A 155 5.88 11.75 -22.20
C ASP A 155 6.37 10.29 -22.05
N ASN A 156 5.46 9.37 -21.79
CA ASN A 156 5.76 7.95 -21.60
C ASN A 156 5.59 7.13 -22.89
N THR A 157 5.43 7.78 -24.04
CA THR A 157 5.33 7.12 -25.33
C THR A 157 6.72 6.87 -25.95
N SER A 158 6.79 6.03 -26.96
CA SER A 158 8.02 5.75 -27.69
C SER A 158 8.52 6.93 -28.57
N ASN A 159 7.79 8.05 -28.58
CA ASN A 159 8.18 9.22 -29.35
C ASN A 159 9.37 9.97 -28.74
N TYR A 160 9.51 9.89 -27.42
CA TYR A 160 10.54 10.59 -26.65
C TYR A 160 11.27 9.62 -25.73
N GLY A 161 12.24 10.13 -24.96
CA GLY A 161 13.00 9.33 -24.01
C GLY A 161 14.22 8.65 -24.62
N ALA A 162 14.72 7.62 -23.94
CA ALA A 162 15.94 6.90 -24.33
C ALA A 162 15.58 5.57 -25.02
N THR A 163 15.61 5.56 -26.34
CA THR A 163 15.25 4.39 -27.17
C THR A 163 16.46 3.67 -27.78
N GLY A 164 17.61 4.33 -27.87
CA GLY A 164 18.88 3.72 -28.28
C GLY A 164 19.54 2.94 -27.13
N THR A 165 20.39 1.95 -27.49
CA THR A 165 21.19 1.22 -26.50
C THR A 165 22.28 2.12 -25.91
N ASN A 166 22.54 2.05 -24.59
CA ASN A 166 23.48 2.89 -23.86
C ASN A 166 23.20 4.40 -24.07
N SER A 167 21.93 4.78 -24.14
CA SER A 167 21.52 6.16 -24.38
C SER A 167 20.96 6.82 -23.13
N VAL A 168 21.03 8.15 -23.08
CA VAL A 168 20.51 8.96 -21.98
C VAL A 168 19.66 10.10 -22.51
N ALA A 169 18.45 10.27 -21.96
CA ALA A 169 17.56 11.38 -22.27
C ALA A 169 17.08 12.04 -20.98
N ILE A 170 17.33 13.32 -20.81
CA ILE A 170 16.90 14.08 -19.62
C ILE A 170 16.29 15.40 -20.05
N GLY A 171 15.12 15.73 -19.52
CA GLY A 171 14.41 16.98 -19.75
C GLY A 171 13.19 16.84 -20.63
N TYR A 172 12.35 17.87 -20.62
CA TYR A 172 11.05 17.88 -21.26
C TYR A 172 11.15 17.57 -22.77
N LEU A 173 10.45 16.53 -23.24
CA LEU A 173 10.43 16.02 -24.59
C LEU A 173 11.83 15.73 -25.19
N SER A 174 12.79 15.41 -24.33
CA SER A 174 14.14 15.02 -24.75
C SER A 174 14.13 13.65 -25.43
N LYS A 175 14.94 13.47 -26.47
CA LYS A 175 14.95 12.26 -27.29
C LYS A 175 16.38 11.81 -27.62
N ALA A 176 16.70 10.56 -27.23
CA ALA A 176 17.97 9.90 -27.50
C ALA A 176 17.69 8.56 -28.21
N THR A 177 17.76 8.55 -29.57
CA THR A 177 17.28 7.43 -30.38
C THR A 177 18.38 6.51 -30.88
N ASN A 178 19.59 7.01 -31.07
CA ASN A 178 20.71 6.19 -31.51
C ASN A 178 21.49 5.62 -30.34
N ASN A 179 22.23 4.55 -30.60
CA ASN A 179 23.13 3.96 -29.60
C ASN A 179 24.19 4.98 -29.17
N TYR A 180 24.50 4.99 -27.87
CA TYR A 180 25.47 5.89 -27.25
C TYR A 180 25.12 7.39 -27.35
N SER A 181 23.86 7.73 -27.60
CA SER A 181 23.42 9.11 -27.71
C SER A 181 23.08 9.71 -26.34
N PHE A 182 23.31 11.00 -26.18
CA PHE A 182 23.01 11.76 -24.97
C PHE A 182 22.21 13.03 -25.33
N SER A 183 21.03 13.17 -24.77
CA SER A 183 20.14 14.31 -24.99
C SER A 183 19.77 14.95 -23.67
N LEU A 184 20.02 16.25 -23.52
CA LEU A 184 19.75 17.01 -22.31
C LEU A 184 19.14 18.36 -22.63
N GLY A 185 17.98 18.69 -22.04
CA GLY A 185 17.36 20.00 -22.14
C GLY A 185 15.90 19.95 -22.59
N PHE A 186 15.40 21.02 -23.15
CA PHE A 186 14.04 21.18 -23.64
C PHE A 186 13.95 20.82 -25.12
N GLY A 187 13.24 19.71 -25.43
CA GLY A 187 13.00 19.25 -26.79
C GLY A 187 14.22 18.87 -27.64
N PRO A 188 15.43 18.57 -27.09
CA PRO A 188 16.57 18.20 -27.92
C PRO A 188 16.44 16.78 -28.42
N THR A 189 17.01 16.53 -29.60
CA THR A 189 17.14 15.18 -30.18
C THR A 189 18.62 14.89 -30.39
N ALA A 190 19.10 13.78 -29.83
CA ALA A 190 20.40 13.21 -30.14
C ALA A 190 20.22 11.96 -31.02
N SER A 191 20.86 11.96 -32.16
CA SER A 191 20.79 10.92 -33.20
C SER A 191 22.17 10.35 -33.48
#